data_f1b76f079027635340c0eabe3bb9388c
#
_entry.id   f1b76f079027635340c0eabe3bb9388c
#
_cell.length_a   1.000
_cell.length_b   1.000
_cell.length_c   1.000
_cell.angle_alpha   90.00
_cell.angle_beta   90.00
_cell.angle_gamma   90.00
#
_symmetry.space_group_name_H-M   'P 1'
#
loop_
_entity.id
_entity.type
_entity.pdbx_description
1 polymer ?
#
loop_
_entity_poly.entity_id
_entity_poly.type
_entity_poly.pdbx_seq_one_letter_code
_entity_poly.pdbx_strand_id
1 'polypeptide(L)'
;MQISFKPITLADKAAITAFTLPSDYKNCDFSFANMCSWRFLYDSCYAVVDGFLLIRFLIEDKSRFAYMMPIGLPGKTVADMAEAIRWLEEDSLANGHPLCMLGITPENRALLEATHPDGFFYIPERDYFDYIYLREDLATLKGKKYQPKRNHINNFKKRYTYEYLPITQEIVPQCLELERQWFKANNESAEEEEELSDERRSLTYALHHAEELDLTGGAIRVEGKIIAFSFGAPINHDTFGVHVEKADVSYEGAYTVINQEFAAHLPEQYTYVNREEDLGIPGLRQAKLSYQPAILLEKSAAIKKLPELTPES
;
A
#
# COMPACT_ATOMS: atom_id res chain seq x y z
N MET A 1 -21.91 -17.99 11.67
CA MET A 1 -21.07 -19.03 10.98
C MET A 1 -19.62 -18.82 11.40
N GLN A 2 -18.89 -19.88 11.79
CA GLN A 2 -17.48 -19.71 12.16
C GLN A 2 -16.62 -19.63 10.88
N ILE A 3 -15.93 -18.51 10.68
CA ILE A 3 -15.04 -18.32 9.53
C ILE A 3 -13.69 -18.98 9.84
N SER A 4 -13.17 -19.76 8.91
CA SER A 4 -11.83 -20.35 9.01
C SER A 4 -10.82 -19.44 8.28
N PHE A 5 -10.25 -18.49 9.00
CA PHE A 5 -9.14 -17.68 8.50
C PHE A 5 -7.83 -18.48 8.48
N LYS A 6 -7.05 -18.32 7.44
CA LYS A 6 -5.72 -18.92 7.33
C LYS A 6 -4.67 -17.83 7.05
N PRO A 7 -3.41 -18.01 7.52
CA PRO A 7 -2.32 -17.07 7.25
C PRO A 7 -2.10 -16.88 5.75
N ILE A 8 -1.81 -15.63 5.35
CA ILE A 8 -1.46 -15.31 3.96
C ILE A 8 -0.02 -15.81 3.70
N THR A 9 0.14 -16.57 2.61
CA THR A 9 1.44 -17.05 2.12
C THR A 9 1.60 -16.77 0.62
N LEU A 10 2.79 -16.93 0.08
CA LEU A 10 3.04 -16.79 -1.36
C LEU A 10 2.17 -17.73 -2.23
N ALA A 11 1.85 -18.93 -1.70
CA ALA A 11 1.01 -19.89 -2.39
C ALA A 11 -0.45 -19.44 -2.56
N ASP A 12 -0.88 -18.43 -1.80
CA ASP A 12 -2.26 -17.94 -1.80
C ASP A 12 -2.49 -16.82 -2.85
N LYS A 13 -1.45 -16.44 -3.61
CA LYS A 13 -1.53 -15.37 -4.62
C LYS A 13 -2.74 -15.50 -5.52
N ALA A 14 -2.91 -16.63 -6.18
CA ALA A 14 -4.02 -16.83 -7.12
C ALA A 14 -5.40 -16.70 -6.47
N ALA A 15 -5.54 -17.20 -5.23
CA ALA A 15 -6.80 -17.13 -4.49
C ALA A 15 -7.17 -15.70 -4.08
N ILE A 16 -6.18 -14.88 -3.71
CA ILE A 16 -6.39 -13.48 -3.29
C ILE A 16 -6.54 -12.57 -4.49
N THR A 17 -5.63 -12.67 -5.48
CA THR A 17 -5.62 -11.79 -6.65
C THR A 17 -6.81 -12.01 -7.57
N ALA A 18 -7.49 -13.17 -7.51
CA ALA A 18 -8.76 -13.38 -8.19
C ALA A 18 -9.86 -12.38 -7.75
N PHE A 19 -9.74 -11.80 -6.56
CA PHE A 19 -10.64 -10.78 -6.05
C PHE A 19 -10.08 -9.36 -6.19
N THR A 20 -8.81 -9.15 -5.85
CA THR A 20 -8.22 -7.81 -5.81
C THR A 20 -8.00 -7.23 -7.20
N LEU A 21 -7.46 -8.03 -8.15
CA LEU A 21 -7.16 -7.52 -9.49
C LEU A 21 -8.38 -7.07 -10.30
N PRO A 22 -9.53 -7.77 -10.29
CA PRO A 22 -10.72 -7.29 -11.01
C PRO A 22 -11.50 -6.21 -10.25
N SER A 23 -11.11 -5.86 -9.01
CA SER A 23 -11.81 -4.85 -8.20
C SER A 23 -11.46 -3.43 -8.63
N ASP A 24 -12.25 -2.46 -8.16
CA ASP A 24 -11.98 -1.03 -8.31
C ASP A 24 -11.27 -0.41 -7.10
N TYR A 25 -10.93 -1.22 -6.09
CA TYR A 25 -10.24 -0.74 -4.90
C TYR A 25 -8.82 -0.29 -5.23
N LYS A 26 -8.48 0.93 -4.82
CA LYS A 26 -7.17 1.56 -5.11
C LYS A 26 -6.27 1.68 -3.88
N ASN A 27 -6.73 1.22 -2.71
CA ASN A 27 -5.95 1.20 -1.47
C ASN A 27 -4.69 0.36 -1.64
N CYS A 28 -3.54 0.86 -1.21
CA CYS A 28 -2.27 0.11 -1.23
C CYS A 28 -2.35 -1.18 -0.40
N ASP A 29 -3.19 -1.20 0.64
CA ASP A 29 -3.44 -2.35 1.51
C ASP A 29 -3.93 -3.60 0.75
N PHE A 30 -4.58 -3.43 -0.40
CA PHE A 30 -5.06 -4.53 -1.25
C PHE A 30 -4.02 -5.09 -2.21
N SER A 31 -2.79 -4.57 -2.20
CA SER A 31 -1.68 -5.20 -2.92
C SER A 31 -1.31 -6.53 -2.25
N PHE A 32 -1.33 -7.62 -3.03
CA PHE A 32 -0.90 -8.93 -2.53
C PHE A 32 0.56 -8.90 -2.04
N ALA A 33 1.41 -8.12 -2.71
CA ALA A 33 2.80 -7.96 -2.31
C ALA A 33 2.91 -7.32 -0.92
N ASN A 34 2.13 -6.28 -0.63
CA ASN A 34 2.06 -5.68 0.71
C ASN A 34 1.55 -6.67 1.75
N MET A 35 0.44 -7.36 1.48
CA MET A 35 -0.12 -8.36 2.40
C MET A 35 0.92 -9.42 2.80
N CYS A 36 1.74 -9.89 1.83
CA CYS A 36 2.77 -10.88 2.09
C CYS A 36 4.00 -10.32 2.78
N SER A 37 4.52 -9.16 2.32
CA SER A 37 5.78 -8.62 2.82
C SER A 37 5.67 -8.07 4.25
N TRP A 38 4.49 -7.59 4.64
CA TRP A 38 4.20 -7.08 5.99
C TRP A 38 3.53 -8.08 6.94
N ARG A 39 3.25 -9.32 6.48
CA ARG A 39 2.53 -10.32 7.29
C ARG A 39 3.19 -10.63 8.64
N PHE A 40 4.50 -10.49 8.75
CA PHE A 40 5.22 -10.75 9.99
C PHE A 40 4.86 -9.77 11.12
N LEU A 41 4.47 -8.55 10.72
CA LEU A 41 4.06 -7.50 11.65
C LEU A 41 2.59 -7.67 12.05
N TYR A 42 1.72 -7.95 11.09
CA TYR A 42 0.27 -7.92 11.26
C TYR A 42 -0.39 -9.30 11.39
N ASP A 43 0.35 -10.39 11.28
CA ASP A 43 -0.19 -11.76 11.25
C ASP A 43 -1.39 -11.89 10.32
N SER A 44 -1.28 -11.31 9.12
CA SER A 44 -2.36 -11.19 8.15
C SER A 44 -2.90 -12.54 7.72
N CYS A 45 -4.22 -12.67 7.79
CA CYS A 45 -4.97 -13.86 7.45
C CYS A 45 -6.08 -13.54 6.45
N TYR A 46 -6.53 -14.54 5.71
CA TYR A 46 -7.65 -14.40 4.80
C TYR A 46 -8.61 -15.60 4.86
N ALA A 47 -9.82 -15.41 4.41
CA ALA A 47 -10.78 -16.44 4.11
C ALA A 47 -11.54 -16.09 2.82
N VAL A 48 -11.97 -17.11 2.09
CA VAL A 48 -12.91 -16.96 0.97
C VAL A 48 -14.21 -17.62 1.37
N VAL A 49 -15.27 -16.82 1.45
CA VAL A 49 -16.58 -17.25 1.92
C VAL A 49 -17.63 -16.72 0.96
N ASP A 50 -18.43 -17.60 0.40
CA ASP A 50 -19.53 -17.25 -0.53
C ASP A 50 -19.17 -16.20 -1.56
N GLY A 51 -18.02 -16.34 -2.20
CA GLY A 51 -17.54 -15.42 -3.24
C GLY A 51 -17.10 -14.05 -2.72
N PHE A 52 -16.76 -13.93 -1.43
CA PHE A 52 -16.09 -12.80 -0.83
C PHE A 52 -14.69 -13.17 -0.35
N LEU A 53 -13.73 -12.30 -0.60
CA LEU A 53 -12.44 -12.28 0.08
C LEU A 53 -12.58 -11.47 1.36
N LEU A 54 -12.28 -12.10 2.49
CA LEU A 54 -12.25 -11.50 3.81
C LEU A 54 -10.81 -11.48 4.29
N ILE A 55 -10.33 -10.32 4.76
CA ILE A 55 -8.96 -10.14 5.26
C ILE A 55 -9.03 -9.67 6.70
N ARG A 56 -8.25 -10.34 7.56
CA ARG A 56 -8.11 -10.04 8.98
C ARG A 56 -6.64 -9.94 9.35
N PHE A 57 -6.31 -9.02 10.26
CA PHE A 57 -4.95 -8.81 10.74
C PHE A 57 -4.96 -8.30 12.18
N LEU A 58 -3.81 -8.41 12.87
CA LEU A 58 -3.65 -7.95 14.24
C LEU A 58 -3.12 -6.52 14.29
N ILE A 59 -3.66 -5.74 15.22
CA ILE A 59 -3.25 -4.38 15.54
C ILE A 59 -3.02 -4.25 17.06
N GLU A 60 -2.58 -3.08 17.53
CA GLU A 60 -2.38 -2.78 18.94
C GLU A 60 -1.50 -3.85 19.64
N ASP A 61 -0.26 -3.98 19.21
CA ASP A 61 0.70 -4.98 19.71
C ASP A 61 0.16 -6.44 19.65
N LYS A 62 -0.58 -6.73 18.58
CA LYS A 62 -1.22 -8.05 18.34
C LYS A 62 -2.28 -8.43 19.36
N SER A 63 -2.86 -7.44 20.04
CA SER A 63 -3.91 -7.69 21.04
C SER A 63 -5.33 -7.71 20.47
N ARG A 64 -5.51 -7.17 19.23
CA ARG A 64 -6.82 -6.94 18.65
C ARG A 64 -6.85 -7.24 17.15
N PHE A 65 -7.95 -7.82 16.68
CA PHE A 65 -8.18 -7.99 15.24
C PHE A 65 -8.80 -6.73 14.63
N ALA A 66 -8.31 -6.38 13.43
CA ALA A 66 -8.95 -5.49 12.50
C ALA A 66 -9.18 -6.20 11.17
N TYR A 67 -10.06 -5.62 10.36
CA TYR A 67 -10.51 -6.22 9.10
C TYR A 67 -10.45 -5.17 7.98
N MET A 68 -10.26 -5.64 6.77
CA MET A 68 -10.45 -4.81 5.58
C MET A 68 -11.89 -4.92 5.09
N MET A 69 -12.30 -3.97 4.25
CA MET A 69 -13.57 -4.08 3.53
C MET A 69 -13.61 -5.38 2.73
N PRO A 70 -14.67 -6.21 2.83
CA PRO A 70 -14.80 -7.41 2.00
C PRO A 70 -14.75 -7.10 0.51
N ILE A 71 -14.10 -7.95 -0.27
CA ILE A 71 -14.10 -7.85 -1.73
C ILE A 71 -14.95 -8.97 -2.30
N GLY A 72 -16.07 -8.62 -2.92
CA GLY A 72 -16.97 -9.57 -3.59
C GLY A 72 -16.54 -9.83 -5.03
N LEU A 73 -16.78 -11.05 -5.52
CA LEU A 73 -16.72 -11.35 -6.94
C LEU A 73 -17.78 -10.53 -7.72
N PRO A 74 -17.59 -10.29 -9.02
CA PRO A 74 -18.58 -9.61 -9.85
C PRO A 74 -19.98 -10.22 -9.72
N GLY A 75 -20.99 -9.37 -9.58
CA GLY A 75 -22.40 -9.78 -9.41
C GLY A 75 -22.89 -9.86 -7.96
N LYS A 76 -22.00 -9.69 -6.96
CA LYS A 76 -22.42 -9.58 -5.57
C LYS A 76 -23.21 -8.28 -5.35
N THR A 77 -24.31 -8.40 -4.58
CA THR A 77 -25.25 -7.28 -4.30
C THR A 77 -24.92 -6.57 -2.98
N VAL A 78 -25.60 -5.46 -2.72
CA VAL A 78 -25.52 -4.76 -1.42
C VAL A 78 -25.98 -5.67 -0.28
N ALA A 79 -26.99 -6.54 -0.52
CA ALA A 79 -27.47 -7.49 0.48
C ALA A 79 -26.42 -8.58 0.79
N ASP A 80 -25.69 -9.06 -0.23
CA ASP A 80 -24.59 -10.00 -0.04
C ASP A 80 -23.45 -9.35 0.75
N MET A 81 -23.16 -8.07 0.50
CA MET A 81 -22.17 -7.31 1.26
C MET A 81 -22.59 -7.13 2.72
N ALA A 82 -23.85 -6.84 3.00
CA ALA A 82 -24.37 -6.75 4.37
C ALA A 82 -24.16 -8.07 5.13
N GLU A 83 -24.37 -9.18 4.46
CA GLU A 83 -24.13 -10.51 5.03
C GLU A 83 -22.62 -10.75 5.29
N ALA A 84 -21.74 -10.36 4.37
CA ALA A 84 -20.29 -10.48 4.54
C ALA A 84 -19.79 -9.64 5.75
N ILE A 85 -20.32 -8.42 5.92
CA ILE A 85 -20.01 -7.57 7.08
C ILE A 85 -20.50 -8.22 8.38
N ARG A 86 -21.69 -8.83 8.37
CA ARG A 86 -22.22 -9.55 9.53
C ARG A 86 -21.33 -10.73 9.94
N TRP A 87 -20.74 -11.45 8.98
CA TRP A 87 -19.78 -12.52 9.30
C TRP A 87 -18.53 -11.98 10.00
N LEU A 88 -18.01 -10.82 9.56
CA LEU A 88 -16.86 -10.17 10.22
C LEU A 88 -17.24 -9.69 11.64
N GLU A 89 -18.46 -9.18 11.81
CA GLU A 89 -18.99 -8.78 13.13
C GLU A 89 -19.06 -9.97 14.09
N GLU A 90 -19.60 -11.10 13.63
CA GLU A 90 -19.64 -12.35 14.42
C GLU A 90 -18.24 -12.85 14.81
N ASP A 91 -17.28 -12.82 13.86
CA ASP A 91 -15.89 -13.22 14.13
C ASP A 91 -15.22 -12.28 15.15
N SER A 92 -15.39 -10.97 14.99
CA SER A 92 -14.83 -9.96 15.90
C SER A 92 -15.38 -10.09 17.31
N LEU A 93 -16.70 -10.25 17.46
CA LEU A 93 -17.36 -10.46 18.76
C LEU A 93 -16.92 -11.76 19.41
N ALA A 94 -16.73 -12.83 18.65
CA ALA A 94 -16.20 -14.10 19.16
C ALA A 94 -14.76 -13.97 19.68
N ASN A 95 -14.01 -12.98 19.20
CA ASN A 95 -12.68 -12.62 19.67
C ASN A 95 -12.67 -11.52 20.76
N GLY A 96 -13.84 -11.13 21.26
CA GLY A 96 -14.00 -10.29 22.45
C GLY A 96 -14.01 -8.77 22.20
N HIS A 97 -14.18 -8.31 20.96
CA HIS A 97 -14.20 -6.88 20.66
C HIS A 97 -15.20 -6.53 19.54
N PRO A 98 -15.68 -5.27 19.46
CA PRO A 98 -16.52 -4.82 18.36
C PRO A 98 -15.74 -4.86 17.04
N LEU A 99 -16.46 -5.03 15.92
CA LEU A 99 -15.85 -4.98 14.59
C LEU A 99 -15.14 -3.64 14.38
N CYS A 100 -13.85 -3.73 14.05
CA CYS A 100 -13.02 -2.63 13.62
C CYS A 100 -12.54 -2.89 12.20
N MET A 101 -12.87 -1.99 11.29
CA MET A 101 -12.42 -2.07 9.90
C MET A 101 -11.52 -0.88 9.60
N LEU A 102 -10.37 -1.12 8.94
CA LEU A 102 -9.41 -0.08 8.55
C LEU A 102 -9.40 0.14 7.04
N GLY A 103 -8.85 1.28 6.62
CA GLY A 103 -8.75 1.64 5.21
C GLY A 103 -10.10 1.89 4.54
N ILE A 104 -11.10 2.33 5.29
CA ILE A 104 -12.46 2.61 4.77
C ILE A 104 -12.46 3.92 3.98
N THR A 105 -12.64 3.80 2.67
CA THR A 105 -12.75 4.94 1.75
C THR A 105 -14.15 5.58 1.82
N PRO A 106 -14.35 6.80 1.25
CA PRO A 106 -15.69 7.41 1.16
C PRO A 106 -16.73 6.50 0.48
N GLU A 107 -16.34 5.76 -0.57
CA GLU A 107 -17.22 4.82 -1.27
C GLU A 107 -17.56 3.63 -0.37
N ASN A 108 -16.58 3.07 0.35
CA ASN A 108 -16.81 2.00 1.32
C ASN A 108 -17.71 2.48 2.45
N ARG A 109 -17.51 3.69 2.95
CA ARG A 109 -18.37 4.29 3.96
C ARG A 109 -19.83 4.40 3.47
N ALA A 110 -20.03 4.87 2.24
CA ALA A 110 -21.39 4.94 1.67
C ALA A 110 -22.05 3.56 1.61
N LEU A 111 -21.29 2.51 1.27
CA LEU A 111 -21.78 1.13 1.26
C LEU A 111 -22.08 0.60 2.68
N LEU A 112 -21.23 0.91 3.66
CA LEU A 112 -21.46 0.57 5.06
C LEU A 112 -22.74 1.26 5.60
N GLU A 113 -22.95 2.53 5.28
CA GLU A 113 -24.18 3.24 5.66
C GLU A 113 -25.43 2.69 4.98
N ALA A 114 -25.31 2.22 3.73
CA ALA A 114 -26.42 1.56 3.02
C ALA A 114 -26.77 0.20 3.61
N THR A 115 -25.78 -0.55 4.14
CA THR A 115 -25.96 -1.88 4.72
C THR A 115 -26.30 -1.85 6.21
N HIS A 116 -25.75 -0.89 6.94
CA HIS A 116 -25.86 -0.73 8.39
C HIS A 116 -26.03 0.74 8.77
N PRO A 117 -27.21 1.33 8.51
CA PRO A 117 -27.45 2.75 8.75
C PRO A 117 -27.11 3.14 10.20
N ASP A 118 -26.31 4.19 10.37
CA ASP A 118 -25.79 4.68 11.66
C ASP A 118 -25.12 3.59 12.52
N GLY A 119 -24.60 2.53 11.88
CA GLY A 119 -24.03 1.36 12.55
C GLY A 119 -22.59 1.49 12.99
N PHE A 120 -21.86 2.53 12.51
CA PHE A 120 -20.43 2.69 12.74
C PHE A 120 -20.06 4.10 13.20
N PHE A 121 -18.99 4.18 14.00
CA PHE A 121 -18.21 5.40 14.17
C PHE A 121 -17.12 5.43 13.11
N TYR A 122 -16.87 6.59 12.49
CA TYR A 122 -15.81 6.77 11.51
C TYR A 122 -14.77 7.74 12.05
N ILE A 123 -13.52 7.30 12.07
CA ILE A 123 -12.36 8.08 12.54
C ILE A 123 -11.44 8.29 11.34
N PRO A 124 -11.34 9.51 10.77
CA PRO A 124 -10.42 9.78 9.67
C PRO A 124 -8.96 9.61 10.12
N GLU A 125 -8.17 8.95 9.28
CA GLU A 125 -6.77 8.65 9.56
C GLU A 125 -5.88 9.34 8.52
N ARG A 126 -5.71 10.67 8.63
CA ARG A 126 -5.03 11.51 7.63
C ARG A 126 -3.63 11.01 7.26
N ASP A 127 -2.91 10.45 8.21
CA ASP A 127 -1.53 9.99 8.04
C ASP A 127 -1.44 8.73 7.16
N TYR A 128 -2.56 8.02 7.03
CA TYR A 128 -2.73 6.82 6.22
C TYR A 128 -3.48 7.05 4.89
N PHE A 129 -3.67 8.31 4.45
CA PHE A 129 -4.27 8.59 3.14
C PHE A 129 -3.30 8.23 2.03
N ASP A 130 -3.77 7.50 1.00
CA ASP A 130 -2.94 7.15 -0.15
C ASP A 130 -2.85 8.29 -1.16
N TYR A 131 -1.64 8.48 -1.69
CA TYR A 131 -1.35 9.44 -2.74
C TYR A 131 -1.38 8.75 -4.10
N ILE A 132 -2.43 9.00 -4.88
CA ILE A 132 -2.64 8.37 -6.19
C ILE A 132 -2.46 9.39 -7.29
N TYR A 133 -1.63 9.06 -8.27
CA TYR A 133 -1.26 9.92 -9.39
C TYR A 133 -1.69 9.29 -10.70
N LEU A 134 -1.85 10.11 -11.75
CA LEU A 134 -1.89 9.59 -13.10
C LEU A 134 -0.48 9.14 -13.49
N ARG A 135 -0.35 7.90 -13.97
CA ARG A 135 0.93 7.35 -14.46
C ARG A 135 1.56 8.27 -15.51
N GLU A 136 0.75 8.74 -16.46
CA GLU A 136 1.19 9.65 -17.52
C GLU A 136 1.76 10.97 -16.98
N ASP A 137 1.17 11.53 -15.91
CA ASP A 137 1.67 12.74 -15.27
C ASP A 137 3.06 12.53 -14.66
N LEU A 138 3.26 11.41 -13.97
CA LEU A 138 4.57 11.06 -13.38
C LEU A 138 5.61 10.76 -14.46
N ALA A 139 5.23 10.00 -15.49
CA ALA A 139 6.12 9.59 -16.58
C ALA A 139 6.61 10.79 -17.41
N THR A 140 5.71 11.73 -17.72
CA THR A 140 6.05 12.84 -18.64
C THR A 140 6.39 14.15 -17.94
N LEU A 141 5.87 14.35 -16.73
CA LEU A 141 5.94 15.59 -15.97
C LEU A 141 5.55 16.83 -16.83
N LYS A 142 4.56 16.68 -17.73
CA LYS A 142 4.10 17.74 -18.62
C LYS A 142 3.39 18.86 -17.84
N GLY A 143 3.48 20.07 -18.35
CA GLY A 143 2.78 21.24 -17.84
C GLY A 143 3.58 22.09 -16.85
N LYS A 144 3.06 23.28 -16.58
CA LYS A 144 3.75 24.31 -15.76
C LYS A 144 3.91 23.85 -14.30
N LYS A 145 2.94 23.09 -13.79
CA LYS A 145 2.95 22.58 -12.40
C LYS A 145 4.15 21.69 -12.08
N TYR A 146 4.71 21.00 -13.08
CA TYR A 146 5.85 20.10 -12.93
C TYR A 146 7.21 20.72 -13.35
N GLN A 147 7.25 22.01 -13.65
CA GLN A 147 8.51 22.67 -14.05
C GLN A 147 9.65 22.48 -13.02
N PRO A 148 9.41 22.58 -11.70
CA PRO A 148 10.47 22.31 -10.71
C PRO A 148 11.01 20.88 -10.81
N LYS A 149 10.15 19.88 -11.03
CA LYS A 149 10.56 18.47 -11.17
C LYS A 149 11.43 18.27 -12.41
N ARG A 150 11.05 18.84 -13.56
CA ARG A 150 11.87 18.80 -14.77
C ARG A 150 13.22 19.50 -14.58
N ASN A 151 13.26 20.58 -13.81
CA ASN A 151 14.52 21.25 -13.50
C ASN A 151 15.47 20.36 -12.70
N HIS A 152 14.97 19.61 -11.69
CA HIS A 152 15.78 18.63 -10.94
C HIS A 152 16.33 17.55 -11.87
N ILE A 153 15.50 16.98 -12.75
CA ILE A 153 15.92 15.97 -13.71
C ILE A 153 16.95 16.52 -14.70
N ASN A 154 16.72 17.71 -15.24
CA ASN A 154 17.66 18.33 -16.17
C ASN A 154 19.03 18.63 -15.52
N ASN A 155 19.03 19.05 -14.26
CA ASN A 155 20.26 19.26 -13.50
C ASN A 155 20.99 17.95 -13.22
N PHE A 156 20.26 16.90 -12.88
CA PHE A 156 20.82 15.55 -12.71
C PHE A 156 21.47 15.06 -14.01
N LYS A 157 20.75 15.14 -15.14
CA LYS A 157 21.25 14.73 -16.48
C LYS A 157 22.48 15.52 -16.96
N LYS A 158 22.66 16.74 -16.49
CA LYS A 158 23.88 17.54 -16.79
C LYS A 158 25.10 17.09 -15.98
N ARG A 159 24.87 16.54 -14.78
CA ARG A 159 25.96 16.15 -13.86
C ARG A 159 26.36 14.69 -14.00
N TYR A 160 25.39 13.83 -14.34
CA TYR A 160 25.58 12.38 -14.30
C TYR A 160 25.12 11.73 -15.60
N THR A 161 25.94 10.82 -16.13
CA THR A 161 25.51 9.83 -17.10
C THR A 161 24.95 8.64 -16.32
N TYR A 162 23.70 8.25 -16.59
CA TYR A 162 23.05 7.18 -15.86
C TYR A 162 22.38 6.17 -16.80
N GLU A 163 22.11 5.02 -16.26
CA GLU A 163 21.33 3.96 -16.90
C GLU A 163 20.13 3.64 -16.03
N TYR A 164 18.96 3.41 -16.64
CA TYR A 164 17.83 2.77 -15.99
C TYR A 164 17.87 1.28 -16.26
N LEU A 165 17.73 0.48 -15.21
CA LEU A 165 17.80 -0.98 -15.26
C LEU A 165 16.58 -1.58 -14.58
N PRO A 166 15.99 -2.67 -15.14
CA PRO A 166 15.03 -3.45 -14.38
C PRO A 166 15.73 -4.11 -13.18
N ILE A 167 15.03 -4.24 -12.04
CA ILE A 167 15.55 -4.99 -10.90
C ILE A 167 15.49 -6.48 -11.24
N THR A 168 16.67 -7.09 -11.25
CA THR A 168 16.88 -8.54 -11.41
C THR A 168 17.57 -9.08 -10.17
N GLN A 169 17.58 -10.39 -9.98
CA GLN A 169 18.30 -11.02 -8.86
C GLN A 169 19.80 -10.64 -8.81
N GLU A 170 20.40 -10.29 -9.94
CA GLU A 170 21.81 -9.86 -10.01
C GLU A 170 22.04 -8.51 -9.33
N ILE A 171 21.08 -7.57 -9.39
CA ILE A 171 21.23 -6.23 -8.82
C ILE A 171 20.57 -6.08 -7.45
N VAL A 172 19.77 -7.04 -7.01
CA VAL A 172 19.18 -7.04 -5.65
C VAL A 172 20.21 -6.79 -4.55
N PRO A 173 21.41 -7.43 -4.53
CA PRO A 173 22.41 -7.13 -3.52
C PRO A 173 22.85 -5.66 -3.48
N GLN A 174 22.91 -4.98 -4.64
CA GLN A 174 23.26 -3.56 -4.71
C GLN A 174 22.12 -2.66 -4.21
N CYS A 175 20.86 -3.03 -4.49
CA CYS A 175 19.68 -2.35 -3.95
C CYS A 175 19.63 -2.46 -2.41
N LEU A 176 19.90 -3.65 -1.87
CA LEU A 176 19.96 -3.88 -0.42
C LEU A 176 21.13 -3.14 0.25
N GLU A 177 22.26 -2.98 -0.45
CA GLU A 177 23.37 -2.16 0.04
C GLU A 177 23.02 -0.67 0.09
N LEU A 178 22.32 -0.15 -0.94
CA LEU A 178 21.82 1.23 -0.94
C LEU A 178 20.82 1.44 0.21
N GLU A 179 19.89 0.50 0.42
CA GLU A 179 18.94 0.54 1.52
C GLU A 179 19.66 0.57 2.87
N ARG A 180 20.68 -0.30 3.05
CA ARG A 180 21.48 -0.35 4.28
C ARG A 180 22.19 0.99 4.57
N GLN A 181 22.70 1.66 3.53
CA GLN A 181 23.30 3.00 3.67
C GLN A 181 22.25 4.04 4.03
N TRP A 182 21.08 3.98 3.39
CA TRP A 182 19.95 4.85 3.67
C TRP A 182 19.45 4.69 5.11
N PHE A 183 19.27 3.44 5.58
CA PHE A 183 18.88 3.11 6.94
C PHE A 183 19.82 3.73 7.97
N LYS A 184 21.14 3.58 7.79
CA LYS A 184 22.14 4.15 8.70
C LYS A 184 22.15 5.67 8.74
N ALA A 185 21.78 6.32 7.64
CA ALA A 185 21.75 7.78 7.53
C ALA A 185 20.48 8.39 8.15
N ASN A 186 19.39 7.61 8.32
CA ASN A 186 18.09 8.10 8.76
C ASN A 186 17.64 7.52 10.11
N ASN A 187 18.50 6.79 10.80
CA ASN A 187 18.21 6.19 12.11
C ASN A 187 18.69 7.14 13.23
N GLU A 188 17.78 7.91 13.82
CA GLU A 188 18.06 8.94 14.84
C GLU A 188 17.54 8.56 16.23
N SER A 189 16.54 7.68 16.35
CA SER A 189 15.95 7.24 17.62
C SER A 189 15.70 5.73 17.66
N ALA A 190 15.43 5.18 18.86
CA ALA A 190 15.14 3.75 19.02
C ALA A 190 13.79 3.36 18.40
N GLU A 191 12.79 4.24 18.41
CA GLU A 191 11.49 4.01 17.75
C GLU A 191 11.63 4.02 16.23
N GLU A 192 12.34 5.01 15.68
CA GLU A 192 12.66 5.07 14.25
C GLU A 192 13.50 3.86 13.82
N GLU A 193 14.40 3.35 14.67
CA GLU A 193 15.16 2.13 14.40
C GLU A 193 14.26 0.91 14.25
N GLU A 194 13.22 0.75 15.07
CA GLU A 194 12.28 -0.35 15.00
C GLU A 194 11.43 -0.28 13.72
N GLU A 195 10.82 0.87 13.43
CA GLU A 195 10.02 1.08 12.22
C GLU A 195 10.81 0.88 10.93
N LEU A 196 12.01 1.47 10.85
CA LEU A 196 12.92 1.30 9.71
C LEU A 196 13.42 -0.15 9.59
N SER A 197 13.57 -0.86 10.72
CA SER A 197 13.92 -2.28 10.75
C SER A 197 12.80 -3.14 10.15
N ASP A 198 11.54 -2.83 10.44
CA ASP A 198 10.38 -3.52 9.88
C ASP A 198 10.22 -3.22 8.39
N GLU A 199 10.38 -1.97 7.97
CA GLU A 199 10.41 -1.59 6.55
C GLU A 199 11.52 -2.37 5.82
N ARG A 200 12.71 -2.41 6.37
CA ARG A 200 13.85 -3.14 5.80
C ARG A 200 13.58 -4.64 5.69
N ARG A 201 12.94 -5.23 6.70
CA ARG A 201 12.55 -6.64 6.69
C ARG A 201 11.54 -6.92 5.59
N SER A 202 10.51 -6.08 5.47
CA SER A 202 9.50 -6.17 4.42
C SER A 202 10.12 -6.04 3.03
N LEU A 203 10.93 -4.99 2.81
CA LEU A 203 11.64 -4.72 1.57
C LEU A 203 12.56 -5.88 1.16
N THR A 204 13.34 -6.40 2.11
CA THR A 204 14.25 -7.52 1.86
C THR A 204 13.48 -8.77 1.45
N TYR A 205 12.40 -9.09 2.16
CA TYR A 205 11.52 -10.20 1.81
C TYR A 205 10.93 -10.01 0.40
N ALA A 206 10.43 -8.82 0.09
CA ALA A 206 9.83 -8.52 -1.20
C ALA A 206 10.85 -8.73 -2.36
N LEU A 207 12.06 -8.18 -2.26
CA LEU A 207 13.09 -8.32 -3.29
C LEU A 207 13.54 -9.76 -3.51
N HIS A 208 13.60 -10.58 -2.45
CA HIS A 208 13.97 -12.01 -2.58
C HIS A 208 12.86 -12.86 -3.21
N HIS A 209 11.61 -12.40 -3.13
CA HIS A 209 10.43 -13.07 -3.66
C HIS A 209 9.77 -12.28 -4.80
N ALA A 210 10.57 -11.53 -5.55
CA ALA A 210 10.06 -10.60 -6.56
C ALA A 210 9.19 -11.27 -7.63
N GLU A 211 9.55 -12.48 -8.07
CA GLU A 211 8.80 -13.24 -9.05
C GLU A 211 7.46 -13.73 -8.49
N GLU A 212 7.48 -14.32 -7.29
CA GLU A 212 6.26 -14.84 -6.64
C GLU A 212 5.28 -13.72 -6.30
N LEU A 213 5.77 -12.51 -6.02
CA LEU A 213 4.97 -11.34 -5.67
C LEU A 213 4.57 -10.47 -6.88
N ASP A 214 4.92 -10.87 -8.11
CA ASP A 214 4.73 -10.07 -9.34
C ASP A 214 5.33 -8.65 -9.23
N LEU A 215 6.48 -8.52 -8.56
CA LEU A 215 7.11 -7.22 -8.42
C LEU A 215 7.67 -6.74 -9.77
N THR A 216 7.39 -5.49 -10.07
CA THR A 216 8.11 -4.71 -11.07
C THR A 216 9.03 -3.74 -10.36
N GLY A 217 10.29 -3.73 -10.71
CA GLY A 217 11.27 -2.84 -10.11
C GLY A 217 12.21 -2.21 -11.14
N GLY A 218 12.68 -1.01 -10.82
CA GLY A 218 13.66 -0.28 -11.61
C GLY A 218 14.73 0.37 -10.74
N ALA A 219 15.92 0.50 -11.27
CA ALA A 219 17.06 1.11 -10.59
C ALA A 219 17.81 2.08 -11.50
N ILE A 220 18.42 3.10 -10.89
CA ILE A 220 19.31 4.04 -11.56
C ILE A 220 20.75 3.70 -11.19
N ARG A 221 21.57 3.51 -12.22
CA ARG A 221 23.00 3.26 -12.09
C ARG A 221 23.82 4.44 -12.62
N VAL A 222 24.75 4.91 -11.80
CA VAL A 222 25.74 5.94 -12.17
C VAL A 222 27.12 5.38 -11.86
N GLU A 223 28.04 5.40 -12.83
CA GLU A 223 29.43 4.93 -12.68
C GLU A 223 29.53 3.52 -12.07
N GLY A 224 28.62 2.64 -12.45
CA GLY A 224 28.58 1.23 -11.97
C GLY A 224 27.89 1.03 -10.61
N LYS A 225 27.51 2.09 -9.87
CA LYS A 225 26.84 2.03 -8.58
C LYS A 225 25.34 2.25 -8.73
N ILE A 226 24.51 1.44 -8.07
CA ILE A 226 23.07 1.71 -7.92
C ILE A 226 22.91 2.84 -6.91
N ILE A 227 22.30 3.96 -7.36
CA ILE A 227 22.11 5.18 -6.57
C ILE A 227 20.66 5.48 -6.25
N ALA A 228 19.72 4.79 -6.92
CA ALA A 228 18.30 4.85 -6.62
C ALA A 228 17.62 3.60 -7.13
N PHE A 229 16.55 3.19 -6.46
CA PHE A 229 15.66 2.14 -6.94
C PHE A 229 14.23 2.35 -6.46
N SER A 230 13.30 1.77 -7.21
CA SER A 230 11.88 1.72 -6.87
C SER A 230 11.31 0.38 -7.29
N PHE A 231 10.37 -0.14 -6.51
CA PHE A 231 9.60 -1.31 -6.91
C PHE A 231 8.18 -1.27 -6.35
N GLY A 232 7.33 -2.07 -6.94
CA GLY A 232 5.96 -2.22 -6.52
C GLY A 232 5.28 -3.39 -7.21
N ALA A 233 3.97 -3.48 -7.04
CA ALA A 233 3.13 -4.54 -7.58
C ALA A 233 1.74 -4.02 -7.95
N PRO A 234 0.96 -4.77 -8.75
CA PRO A 234 -0.43 -4.44 -9.02
C PRO A 234 -1.27 -4.37 -7.73
N ILE A 235 -2.15 -3.38 -7.65
CA ILE A 235 -3.23 -3.33 -6.65
C ILE A 235 -4.49 -3.90 -7.28
N ASN A 236 -4.85 -3.39 -8.46
CA ASN A 236 -5.97 -3.86 -9.26
C ASN A 236 -5.65 -3.74 -10.76
N HIS A 237 -6.67 -3.88 -11.63
CA HIS A 237 -6.53 -3.90 -13.08
C HIS A 237 -5.99 -2.59 -13.69
N ASP A 238 -6.18 -1.43 -13.04
CA ASP A 238 -5.81 -0.10 -13.54
C ASP A 238 -4.85 0.68 -12.63
N THR A 239 -4.54 0.14 -11.45
CA THR A 239 -3.75 0.82 -10.42
C THR A 239 -2.54 -0.02 -10.01
N PHE A 240 -1.36 0.58 -10.10
CA PHE A 240 -0.09 0.01 -9.65
C PHE A 240 0.37 0.67 -8.34
N GLY A 241 0.74 -0.14 -7.35
CA GLY A 241 1.28 0.33 -6.07
C GLY A 241 2.80 0.42 -6.11
N VAL A 242 3.36 1.57 -5.75
CA VAL A 242 4.81 1.75 -5.51
C VAL A 242 5.06 1.57 -4.03
N HIS A 243 5.63 0.43 -3.66
CA HIS A 243 5.85 0.03 -2.27
C HIS A 243 7.13 0.62 -1.68
N VAL A 244 8.17 0.76 -2.50
CA VAL A 244 9.47 1.27 -2.07
C VAL A 244 10.04 2.20 -3.13
N GLU A 245 10.58 3.33 -2.66
CA GLU A 245 11.41 4.24 -3.45
C GLU A 245 12.55 4.76 -2.56
N LYS A 246 13.78 4.41 -2.87
CA LYS A 246 14.99 4.79 -2.13
C LYS A 246 16.00 5.43 -3.08
N ALA A 247 16.72 6.45 -2.60
CA ALA A 247 17.80 7.07 -3.35
C ALA A 247 18.90 7.58 -2.42
N ASP A 248 20.12 7.59 -2.93
CA ASP A 248 21.28 8.24 -2.33
C ASP A 248 21.14 9.76 -2.49
N VAL A 249 20.88 10.47 -1.41
CA VAL A 249 20.63 11.93 -1.40
C VAL A 249 21.85 12.75 -1.82
N SER A 250 23.06 12.18 -1.82
CA SER A 250 24.26 12.84 -2.34
C SER A 250 24.19 13.08 -3.85
N TYR A 251 23.35 12.34 -4.56
CA TYR A 251 23.04 12.55 -5.98
C TYR A 251 21.78 13.42 -6.10
N GLU A 252 21.96 14.74 -6.06
CA GLU A 252 20.85 15.70 -6.14
C GLU A 252 19.93 15.42 -7.34
N GLY A 253 18.63 15.19 -7.08
CA GLY A 253 17.64 14.87 -8.10
C GLY A 253 17.39 13.38 -8.32
N ALA A 254 18.13 12.46 -7.67
CA ALA A 254 18.01 11.02 -7.85
C ALA A 254 16.59 10.50 -7.59
N TYR A 255 15.91 10.95 -6.51
CA TYR A 255 14.51 10.62 -6.24
C TYR A 255 13.57 11.05 -7.39
N THR A 256 13.80 12.22 -7.97
CA THR A 256 12.93 12.69 -9.07
C THR A 256 13.17 11.89 -10.34
N VAL A 257 14.40 11.49 -10.59
CA VAL A 257 14.76 10.68 -11.77
C VAL A 257 14.19 9.28 -11.65
N ILE A 258 14.40 8.60 -10.52
CA ILE A 258 13.85 7.23 -10.34
C ILE A 258 12.33 7.23 -10.42
N ASN A 259 11.65 8.21 -9.81
CA ASN A 259 10.20 8.32 -9.89
C ASN A 259 9.69 8.45 -11.33
N GLN A 260 10.30 9.34 -12.14
CA GLN A 260 9.93 9.53 -13.55
C GLN A 260 10.22 8.28 -14.37
N GLU A 261 11.44 7.76 -14.29
CA GLU A 261 11.88 6.60 -15.08
C GLU A 261 11.02 5.38 -14.74
N PHE A 262 10.77 5.13 -13.46
CA PHE A 262 9.94 4.00 -13.05
C PHE A 262 8.52 4.11 -13.60
N ALA A 263 7.86 5.28 -13.45
CA ALA A 263 6.53 5.51 -14.00
C ALA A 263 6.47 5.38 -15.53
N ALA A 264 7.52 5.81 -16.23
CA ALA A 264 7.63 5.72 -17.67
C ALA A 264 7.77 4.26 -18.17
N HIS A 265 8.35 3.38 -17.36
CA HIS A 265 8.55 1.96 -17.69
C HIS A 265 7.43 1.05 -17.19
N LEU A 266 6.46 1.57 -16.44
CA LEU A 266 5.27 0.79 -16.07
C LEU A 266 4.40 0.50 -17.29
N PRO A 267 3.76 -0.68 -17.36
CA PRO A 267 2.80 -1.01 -18.41
C PRO A 267 1.69 0.03 -18.58
N GLU A 268 1.32 0.32 -19.82
CA GLU A 268 0.31 1.34 -20.16
C GLU A 268 -1.10 1.01 -19.64
N GLN A 269 -1.36 -0.25 -19.28
CA GLN A 269 -2.63 -0.65 -18.67
C GLN A 269 -2.91 0.06 -17.34
N TYR A 270 -1.86 0.48 -16.61
CA TYR A 270 -2.03 1.19 -15.35
C TYR A 270 -2.25 2.67 -15.62
N THR A 271 -3.48 3.12 -15.39
CA THR A 271 -3.85 4.53 -15.42
C THR A 271 -3.32 5.26 -14.20
N TYR A 272 -3.34 4.59 -13.05
CA TYR A 272 -3.00 5.15 -11.74
C TYR A 272 -1.75 4.52 -11.14
N VAL A 273 -1.01 5.35 -10.41
CA VAL A 273 0.10 4.94 -9.56
C VAL A 273 -0.20 5.38 -8.13
N ASN A 274 -0.41 4.43 -7.25
CA ASN A 274 -0.54 4.67 -5.81
C ASN A 274 0.86 4.63 -5.17
N ARG A 275 1.29 5.72 -4.55
CA ARG A 275 2.57 5.84 -3.86
C ARG A 275 2.42 5.79 -2.34
N GLU A 276 1.37 5.15 -1.87
CA GLU A 276 1.07 4.88 -0.46
C GLU A 276 0.95 6.15 0.41
N GLU A 277 1.04 6.00 1.71
CA GLU A 277 0.79 7.01 2.74
C GLU A 277 2.01 7.89 3.02
N ASP A 278 1.81 8.96 3.81
CA ASP A 278 2.88 9.79 4.33
C ASP A 278 3.24 9.50 5.81
N LEU A 279 2.46 8.65 6.48
CA LEU A 279 2.65 8.22 7.87
C LEU A 279 2.84 9.38 8.87
N GLY A 280 2.26 10.56 8.56
CA GLY A 280 2.41 11.75 9.38
C GLY A 280 3.77 12.45 9.27
N ILE A 281 4.69 11.96 8.43
CA ILE A 281 6.04 12.53 8.26
C ILE A 281 5.95 13.80 7.39
N PRO A 282 6.22 15.02 7.95
CA PRO A 282 5.99 16.28 7.22
C PRO A 282 6.76 16.40 5.92
N GLY A 283 8.02 15.95 5.89
CA GLY A 283 8.87 15.99 4.69
C GLY A 283 8.36 15.07 3.59
N LEU A 284 7.91 13.87 3.94
CA LEU A 284 7.32 12.91 3.01
C LEU A 284 5.99 13.42 2.46
N ARG A 285 5.13 13.98 3.32
CA ARG A 285 3.87 14.64 2.94
C ARG A 285 4.09 15.75 1.93
N GLN A 286 5.03 16.65 2.21
CA GLN A 286 5.38 17.74 1.28
C GLN A 286 5.91 17.21 -0.05
N ALA A 287 6.77 16.21 -0.01
CA ALA A 287 7.31 15.57 -1.21
C ALA A 287 6.20 14.97 -2.07
N LYS A 288 5.28 14.19 -1.47
CA LYS A 288 4.15 13.56 -2.18
C LYS A 288 3.19 14.60 -2.74
N LEU A 289 2.78 15.60 -1.96
CA LEU A 289 1.91 16.70 -2.44
C LEU A 289 2.54 17.50 -3.59
N SER A 290 3.87 17.64 -3.62
CA SER A 290 4.57 18.38 -4.69
C SER A 290 4.45 17.76 -6.08
N TYR A 291 4.00 16.49 -6.17
CA TYR A 291 3.69 15.79 -7.42
C TYR A 291 2.21 15.93 -7.83
N GLN A 292 1.40 16.71 -7.11
CA GLN A 292 0.01 17.01 -7.45
C GLN A 292 -0.82 15.72 -7.65
N PRO A 293 -1.12 14.96 -6.60
CA PRO A 293 -1.89 13.72 -6.73
C PRO A 293 -3.23 13.98 -7.41
N ALA A 294 -3.62 13.07 -8.29
CA ALA A 294 -4.94 13.10 -8.93
C ALA A 294 -6.04 12.73 -7.94
N ILE A 295 -5.72 11.84 -6.99
CA ILE A 295 -6.60 11.42 -5.91
C ILE A 295 -5.77 11.41 -4.62
N LEU A 296 -6.25 12.09 -3.60
CA LEU A 296 -5.84 11.86 -2.22
C LEU A 296 -6.91 10.94 -1.62
N LEU A 297 -6.63 9.64 -1.59
CA LEU A 297 -7.60 8.64 -1.17
C LEU A 297 -7.75 8.69 0.35
N GLU A 298 -8.83 9.26 0.80
CA GLU A 298 -9.18 9.33 2.21
C GLU A 298 -9.44 7.94 2.77
N LYS A 299 -8.88 7.66 3.95
CA LYS A 299 -9.09 6.42 4.69
C LYS A 299 -9.55 6.73 6.11
N SER A 300 -10.46 5.91 6.63
CA SER A 300 -10.97 6.00 7.99
C SER A 300 -10.96 4.63 8.65
N ALA A 301 -10.83 4.60 9.97
CA ALA A 301 -11.27 3.45 10.75
C ALA A 301 -12.80 3.50 10.88
N ALA A 302 -13.46 2.37 10.72
CA ALA A 302 -14.89 2.19 11.02
C ALA A 302 -15.05 1.22 12.19
N ILE A 303 -15.59 1.70 13.30
CA ILE A 303 -15.80 0.92 14.52
C ILE A 303 -17.28 0.70 14.71
N LYS A 304 -17.72 -0.56 14.79
CA LYS A 304 -19.12 -0.92 14.99
C LYS A 304 -19.62 -0.38 16.33
N LYS A 305 -20.73 0.33 16.30
CA LYS A 305 -21.47 0.74 17.50
C LYS A 305 -22.07 -0.49 18.19
N LEU A 306 -21.75 -0.67 19.45
CA LEU A 306 -22.43 -1.68 20.26
C LEU A 306 -23.83 -1.16 20.63
N PRO A 307 -24.85 -2.06 20.71
CA PRO A 307 -26.15 -1.66 21.27
C PRO A 307 -25.94 -1.03 22.64
N GLU A 308 -26.56 0.12 22.89
CA GLU A 308 -26.62 0.66 24.23
C GLU A 308 -27.27 -0.42 25.13
N LEU A 309 -26.54 -0.81 26.18
CA LEU A 309 -27.13 -1.63 27.22
C LEU A 309 -28.24 -0.75 27.86
N THR A 310 -29.48 -0.98 27.44
CA THR A 310 -30.60 -0.42 28.18
C THR A 310 -30.50 -0.95 29.61
N PRO A 311 -30.40 -0.08 30.63
CA PRO A 311 -30.44 -0.54 31.99
C PRO A 311 -31.76 -1.30 32.15
N GLU A 312 -31.67 -2.57 32.55
CA GLU A 312 -32.86 -3.36 32.92
C GLU A 312 -33.61 -2.54 33.97
N SER A 313 -34.86 -2.15 33.64
CA SER A 313 -35.82 -1.51 34.54
C SER A 313 -36.35 -2.47 35.58
#